data_01aa9da3faf60b91f64540a480d1f6dc
#
_entry.id   01aa9da3faf60b91f64540a480d1f6dc
#
_cell.length_a   1.000
_cell.length_b   1.000
_cell.length_c   1.000
_cell.angle_alpha   90.00
_cell.angle_beta   90.00
_cell.angle_gamma   90.00
#
_symmetry.space_group_name_H-M   'P 1'
#
loop_
_entity.id
_entity.type
_entity.pdbx_description
1 polymer ?
#
loop_
_entity_poly.entity_id
_entity_poly.type
_entity_poly.pdbx_seq_one_letter_code
_entity_poly.pdbx_strand_id
1 'polypeptide(L)'
;MHDMRNTARLVGVCSLVGGAAWTAACFVHNSLPQGCIDAECDGHAMRGSSPVATTLFVVAGLMLAGAGVGLLLLARERNGGLGRAAVAAGVCGALGLLLLGSAAVVSAVDNDWNGMPGLVVPGVLLLAAGLVLLAVAVIRARVVPVWCSALLLASALVLPFANEQTSRILLAVPFGVCWALLGVVVLRRPAAVQREAHAGAGTM
;
A
#
# COMPACT_ATOMS: atom_id res chain seq x y z
N MET A 1 13.04 2.16 -24.18
CA MET A 1 13.68 1.26 -23.18
C MET A 1 14.21 2.01 -21.94
N HIS A 2 14.69 3.25 -22.08
CA HIS A 2 15.22 4.03 -20.94
C HIS A 2 14.14 4.36 -19.89
N ASP A 3 12.93 4.59 -20.31
CA ASP A 3 11.79 4.99 -19.44
C ASP A 3 11.30 3.86 -18.54
N MET A 4 11.16 2.63 -19.05
CA MET A 4 10.76 1.45 -18.25
C MET A 4 11.71 1.15 -17.07
N ARG A 5 13.00 1.35 -17.27
CA ARG A 5 14.00 1.11 -16.23
C ARG A 5 13.87 2.12 -15.08
N ASN A 6 13.61 3.37 -15.42
CA ASN A 6 13.42 4.44 -14.44
C ASN A 6 12.10 4.23 -13.68
N THR A 7 11.01 3.89 -14.38
CA THR A 7 9.73 3.54 -13.76
C THR A 7 9.88 2.35 -12.80
N ALA A 8 10.55 1.27 -13.20
CA ALA A 8 10.78 0.13 -12.32
C ALA A 8 11.61 0.49 -11.07
N ARG A 9 12.66 1.32 -11.22
CA ARG A 9 13.45 1.81 -10.09
C ARG A 9 12.60 2.64 -9.13
N LEU A 10 11.81 3.55 -9.67
CA LEU A 10 10.92 4.40 -8.87
C LEU A 10 9.90 3.54 -8.10
N VAL A 11 9.26 2.59 -8.77
CA VAL A 11 8.37 1.61 -8.13
C VAL A 11 9.07 0.87 -7.01
N GLY A 12 10.29 0.38 -7.24
CA GLY A 12 11.04 -0.35 -6.23
C GLY A 12 11.37 0.50 -5.00
N VAL A 13 11.85 1.74 -5.20
CA VAL A 13 12.16 2.67 -4.11
C VAL A 13 10.89 3.07 -3.35
N CYS A 14 9.82 3.46 -4.07
CA CYS A 14 8.56 3.85 -3.45
C CYS A 14 7.94 2.69 -2.65
N SER A 15 7.99 1.46 -3.18
CA SER A 15 7.48 0.28 -2.47
C SER A 15 8.30 -0.02 -1.21
N LEU A 16 9.63 0.07 -1.28
CA LEU A 16 10.52 -0.21 -0.16
C LEU A 16 10.34 0.83 0.95
N VAL A 17 10.44 2.11 0.60
CA VAL A 17 10.32 3.22 1.57
C VAL A 17 8.91 3.27 2.14
N GLY A 18 7.88 3.18 1.29
CA GLY A 18 6.48 3.19 1.71
C GLY A 18 6.14 2.02 2.61
N GLY A 19 6.58 0.81 2.27
CA GLY A 19 6.36 -0.38 3.10
C GLY A 19 7.07 -0.31 4.45
N ALA A 20 8.31 0.16 4.48
CA ALA A 20 9.06 0.36 5.72
C ALA A 20 8.42 1.43 6.61
N ALA A 21 8.04 2.58 6.03
CA ALA A 21 7.37 3.66 6.75
C ALA A 21 6.01 3.21 7.31
N TRP A 22 5.21 2.45 6.54
CA TRP A 22 3.95 1.86 7.00
C TRP A 22 4.15 0.95 8.19
N THR A 23 5.11 0.03 8.09
CA THR A 23 5.45 -0.90 9.17
C THR A 23 5.85 -0.15 10.44
N ALA A 24 6.75 0.82 10.31
CA ALA A 24 7.18 1.66 11.43
C ALA A 24 6.01 2.45 12.03
N ALA A 25 5.13 3.02 11.20
CA ALA A 25 3.94 3.73 11.64
C ALA A 25 3.03 2.86 12.49
N CYS A 26 2.78 1.60 12.09
CA CYS A 26 1.95 0.67 12.85
C CYS A 26 2.54 0.40 14.25
N PHE A 27 3.85 0.21 14.36
CA PHE A 27 4.50 0.00 15.66
C PHE A 27 4.48 1.26 16.53
N VAL A 28 4.81 2.44 15.97
CA VAL A 28 4.73 3.70 16.71
C VAL A 28 3.31 3.97 17.18
N HIS A 29 2.33 3.76 16.31
CA HIS A 29 0.93 3.96 16.68
C HIS A 29 0.47 2.96 17.75
N ASN A 30 0.90 1.69 17.67
CA ASN A 30 0.59 0.68 18.67
C ASN A 30 1.18 0.97 20.06
N SER A 31 2.24 1.76 20.14
CA SER A 31 2.84 2.17 21.43
C SER A 31 2.01 3.23 22.19
N LEU A 32 1.03 3.85 21.54
CA LEU A 32 0.11 4.80 22.18
C LEU A 32 -0.93 4.06 23.03
N PRO A 33 -1.49 4.72 24.07
CA PRO A 33 -2.62 4.17 24.82
C PRO A 33 -3.76 3.78 23.88
N GLN A 34 -4.42 2.66 24.18
CA GLN A 34 -5.55 2.19 23.36
C GLN A 34 -6.74 3.14 23.51
N GLY A 35 -7.45 3.37 22.40
CA GLY A 35 -8.72 4.07 22.39
C GLY A 35 -9.88 3.13 22.74
N CYS A 36 -11.05 3.70 22.89
CA CYS A 36 -12.25 2.94 23.14
C CYS A 36 -12.98 2.60 21.83
N ILE A 37 -13.56 1.39 21.75
CA ILE A 37 -14.25 0.88 20.56
C ILE A 37 -15.63 0.28 20.84
N ASP A 38 -16.04 0.19 22.12
CA ASP A 38 -17.29 -0.45 22.51
C ASP A 38 -18.37 0.57 22.88
N ALA A 39 -19.65 0.14 22.81
CA ALA A 39 -20.80 0.97 23.17
C ALA A 39 -20.79 1.42 24.65
N GLU A 40 -19.99 0.77 25.50
CA GLU A 40 -19.81 1.10 26.91
C GLU A 40 -18.73 2.17 27.15
N CYS A 41 -18.21 2.77 26.08
CA CYS A 41 -17.13 3.76 26.14
C CYS A 41 -17.60 5.17 26.51
N ASP A 42 -18.65 5.31 27.30
CA ASP A 42 -19.11 6.61 27.76
C ASP A 42 -17.96 7.43 28.40
N GLY A 43 -17.54 8.46 27.68
CA GLY A 43 -16.52 9.41 28.17
C GLY A 43 -15.05 9.01 27.93
N HIS A 44 -14.76 7.92 27.22
CA HIS A 44 -13.39 7.58 26.85
C HIS A 44 -13.03 8.16 25.46
N ALA A 45 -11.95 8.93 25.41
CA ALA A 45 -11.45 9.52 24.19
C ALA A 45 -10.97 8.45 23.18
N MET A 46 -11.12 8.74 21.89
CA MET A 46 -10.47 7.99 20.83
C MET A 46 -8.94 7.98 21.04
N ARG A 47 -8.26 6.96 20.50
CA ARG A 47 -6.79 6.89 20.58
C ARG A 47 -6.18 8.18 20.02
N GLY A 48 -5.30 8.80 20.81
CA GLY A 48 -4.59 10.01 20.39
C GLY A 48 -3.69 9.75 19.19
N SER A 49 -3.43 10.79 18.40
CA SER A 49 -2.48 10.75 17.29
C SER A 49 -1.08 11.15 17.76
N SER A 50 -0.05 10.46 17.24
CA SER A 50 1.35 10.89 17.37
C SER A 50 1.77 11.61 16.09
N PRO A 51 2.37 12.82 16.15
CA PRO A 51 2.89 13.48 14.94
C PRO A 51 3.86 12.58 14.15
N VAL A 52 4.63 11.74 14.84
CA VAL A 52 5.56 10.79 14.22
C VAL A 52 4.78 9.71 13.45
N ALA A 53 3.79 9.07 14.10
CA ALA A 53 2.97 8.06 13.42
C ALA A 53 2.22 8.65 12.23
N THR A 54 1.62 9.83 12.39
CA THR A 54 0.89 10.52 11.33
C THR A 54 1.81 10.83 10.15
N THR A 55 3.00 11.38 10.40
CA THR A 55 3.98 11.67 9.34
C THR A 55 4.39 10.40 8.60
N LEU A 56 4.66 9.31 9.33
CA LEU A 56 5.02 8.03 8.74
C LEU A 56 3.88 7.45 7.88
N PHE A 57 2.61 7.54 8.33
CA PHE A 57 1.46 7.10 7.54
C PHE A 57 1.28 7.95 6.28
N VAL A 58 1.46 9.27 6.35
CA VAL A 58 1.37 10.16 5.18
C VAL A 58 2.47 9.82 4.17
N VAL A 59 3.72 9.69 4.62
CA VAL A 59 4.84 9.28 3.75
C VAL A 59 4.57 7.92 3.14
N ALA A 60 4.15 6.95 3.94
CA ALA A 60 3.80 5.61 3.45
C ALA A 60 2.70 5.67 2.40
N GLY A 61 1.61 6.39 2.66
CA GLY A 61 0.48 6.52 1.74
C GLY A 61 0.89 7.10 0.39
N LEU A 62 1.66 8.19 0.39
CA LEU A 62 2.16 8.83 -0.83
C LEU A 62 3.10 7.90 -1.62
N MET A 63 4.04 7.24 -0.94
CA MET A 63 4.98 6.33 -1.56
C MET A 63 4.28 5.09 -2.13
N LEU A 64 3.36 4.48 -1.37
CA LEU A 64 2.61 3.30 -1.83
C LEU A 64 1.64 3.63 -2.96
N ALA A 65 1.01 4.81 -2.95
CA ALA A 65 0.21 5.29 -4.07
C ALA A 65 1.06 5.45 -5.33
N GLY A 66 2.24 6.08 -5.22
CA GLY A 66 3.21 6.20 -6.32
C GLY A 66 3.68 4.84 -6.86
N ALA A 67 3.96 3.89 -5.95
CA ALA A 67 4.30 2.52 -6.32
C ALA A 67 3.15 1.82 -7.05
N GLY A 68 1.92 1.97 -6.59
CA GLY A 68 0.71 1.41 -7.23
C GLY A 68 0.53 1.95 -8.65
N VAL A 69 0.60 3.27 -8.83
CA VAL A 69 0.55 3.91 -10.16
C VAL A 69 1.67 3.39 -11.05
N GLY A 70 2.90 3.31 -10.55
CA GLY A 70 4.03 2.80 -11.30
C GLY A 70 3.86 1.33 -11.72
N LEU A 71 3.29 0.47 -10.85
CA LEU A 71 2.95 -0.92 -11.20
C LEU A 71 1.88 -0.99 -12.30
N LEU A 72 0.87 -0.11 -12.28
CA LEU A 72 -0.14 -0.02 -13.34
C LEU A 72 0.48 0.42 -14.67
N LEU A 73 1.41 1.38 -14.64
CA LEU A 73 2.14 1.81 -15.84
C LEU A 73 2.98 0.67 -16.42
N LEU A 74 3.72 -0.05 -15.59
CA LEU A 74 4.49 -1.22 -16.03
C LEU A 74 3.60 -2.33 -16.58
N ALA A 75 2.42 -2.56 -15.98
CA ALA A 75 1.45 -3.52 -16.50
C ALA A 75 0.87 -3.10 -17.84
N ARG A 76 0.60 -1.79 -18.03
CA ARG A 76 0.14 -1.21 -19.28
C ARG A 76 1.16 -1.41 -20.41
N GLU A 77 2.43 -1.11 -20.14
CA GLU A 77 3.50 -1.25 -21.14
C GLU A 77 3.69 -2.70 -21.58
N ARG A 78 3.58 -3.66 -20.66
CA ARG A 78 3.72 -5.09 -20.97
C ARG A 78 2.54 -5.68 -21.75
N ASN A 79 1.34 -5.18 -21.51
CA ASN A 79 0.11 -5.72 -22.13
C ASN A 79 -0.32 -4.92 -23.37
N GLY A 80 0.39 -3.86 -23.75
CA GLY A 80 0.00 -2.96 -24.83
C GLY A 80 -1.22 -2.09 -24.53
N GLY A 81 -1.69 -2.05 -23.27
CA GLY A 81 -2.82 -1.24 -22.82
C GLY A 81 -3.23 -1.51 -21.38
N LEU A 82 -4.05 -0.62 -20.80
CA LEU A 82 -4.67 -0.82 -19.50
C LEU A 82 -5.85 -1.79 -19.64
N GLY A 83 -5.69 -3.00 -19.13
CA GLY A 83 -6.81 -3.94 -19.01
C GLY A 83 -7.86 -3.45 -18.00
N ARG A 84 -9.10 -3.97 -18.11
CA ARG A 84 -10.23 -3.59 -17.21
C ARG A 84 -9.89 -3.68 -15.73
N ALA A 85 -9.14 -4.72 -15.32
CA ALA A 85 -8.70 -4.89 -13.94
C ALA A 85 -7.77 -3.77 -13.47
N ALA A 86 -6.87 -3.29 -14.33
CA ALA A 86 -5.96 -2.19 -14.01
C ALA A 86 -6.70 -0.86 -13.88
N VAL A 87 -7.67 -0.58 -14.75
CA VAL A 87 -8.52 0.61 -14.65
C VAL A 87 -9.35 0.57 -13.37
N ALA A 88 -10.01 -0.55 -13.08
CA ALA A 88 -10.81 -0.72 -11.88
C ALA A 88 -9.94 -0.60 -10.60
N ALA A 89 -8.71 -1.15 -10.61
CA ALA A 89 -7.75 -0.99 -9.51
C ALA A 89 -7.43 0.48 -9.25
N GLY A 90 -7.16 1.24 -10.31
CA GLY A 90 -6.88 2.68 -10.20
C GLY A 90 -8.06 3.47 -9.65
N VAL A 91 -9.27 3.21 -10.14
CA VAL A 91 -10.49 3.90 -9.68
C VAL A 91 -10.80 3.55 -8.23
N CYS A 92 -10.84 2.27 -7.86
CA CYS A 92 -11.11 1.85 -6.48
C CYS A 92 -10.03 2.38 -5.52
N GLY A 93 -8.75 2.30 -5.91
CA GLY A 93 -7.65 2.81 -5.11
C GLY A 93 -7.74 4.32 -4.89
N ALA A 94 -8.02 5.10 -5.95
CA ALA A 94 -8.17 6.55 -5.85
C ALA A 94 -9.35 6.96 -4.97
N LEU A 95 -10.52 6.33 -5.15
CA LEU A 95 -11.71 6.58 -4.32
C LEU A 95 -11.46 6.19 -2.86
N GLY A 96 -10.82 5.04 -2.63
CA GLY A 96 -10.46 4.61 -1.28
C GLY A 96 -9.53 5.60 -0.59
N LEU A 97 -8.48 6.06 -1.27
CA LEU A 97 -7.55 7.07 -0.74
C LEU A 97 -8.23 8.43 -0.50
N LEU A 98 -9.16 8.85 -1.37
CA LEU A 98 -9.92 10.08 -1.18
C LEU A 98 -10.79 10.01 0.08
N LEU A 99 -11.51 8.90 0.30
CA LEU A 99 -12.34 8.73 1.49
C LEU A 99 -11.50 8.67 2.77
N LEU A 100 -10.40 7.93 2.77
CA LEU A 100 -9.49 7.86 3.92
C LEU A 100 -8.78 9.19 4.18
N GLY A 101 -8.39 9.91 3.12
CA GLY A 101 -7.82 11.24 3.24
C GLY A 101 -8.84 12.25 3.81
N SER A 102 -10.11 12.17 3.38
CA SER A 102 -11.19 12.98 3.95
C SER A 102 -11.42 12.64 5.42
N ALA A 103 -11.42 11.35 5.78
CA ALA A 103 -11.52 10.92 7.17
C ALA A 103 -10.36 11.47 8.03
N ALA A 104 -9.13 11.44 7.52
CA ALA A 104 -7.97 11.99 8.22
C ALA A 104 -8.07 13.52 8.44
N VAL A 105 -8.58 14.26 7.45
CA VAL A 105 -8.82 15.72 7.58
C VAL A 105 -9.91 16.00 8.61
N VAL A 106 -11.03 15.28 8.55
CA VAL A 106 -12.13 15.43 9.52
C VAL A 106 -11.66 15.09 10.93
N SER A 107 -10.92 13.98 11.10
CA SER A 107 -10.36 13.59 12.39
C SER A 107 -9.40 14.63 12.98
N ALA A 108 -8.72 15.40 12.15
CA ALA A 108 -7.83 16.47 12.60
C ALA A 108 -8.61 17.70 13.14
N VAL A 109 -9.87 17.87 12.70
CA VAL A 109 -10.74 18.99 13.13
C VAL A 109 -11.67 18.57 14.25
N ASP A 110 -12.28 17.39 14.12
CA ASP A 110 -13.22 16.81 15.08
C ASP A 110 -13.01 15.29 15.13
N ASN A 111 -12.23 14.84 16.11
CA ASN A 111 -11.88 13.43 16.26
C ASN A 111 -13.07 12.56 16.70
N ASP A 112 -14.09 13.15 17.31
CA ASP A 112 -15.25 12.45 17.86
C ASP A 112 -16.48 12.51 16.94
N TRP A 113 -16.28 12.90 15.67
CA TRP A 113 -17.36 12.97 14.71
C TRP A 113 -18.00 11.60 14.43
N ASN A 114 -19.28 11.48 14.74
CA ASN A 114 -20.04 10.22 14.60
C ASN A 114 -20.15 9.70 13.16
N GLY A 115 -19.90 10.52 12.13
CA GLY A 115 -19.90 10.13 10.72
C GLY A 115 -18.62 9.44 10.25
N MET A 116 -17.58 9.37 11.09
CA MET A 116 -16.27 8.80 10.76
C MET A 116 -16.35 7.38 10.14
N PRO A 117 -17.15 6.44 10.68
CA PRO A 117 -17.30 5.10 10.08
C PRO A 117 -17.82 5.14 8.64
N GLY A 118 -18.64 6.14 8.29
CA GLY A 118 -19.17 6.34 6.93
C GLY A 118 -18.12 6.71 5.89
N LEU A 119 -16.97 7.23 6.29
CA LEU A 119 -15.81 7.49 5.43
C LEU A 119 -14.78 6.36 5.49
N VAL A 120 -14.46 5.90 6.70
CA VAL A 120 -13.39 4.91 6.91
C VAL A 120 -13.75 3.55 6.35
N VAL A 121 -14.95 3.03 6.65
CA VAL A 121 -15.35 1.68 6.20
C VAL A 121 -15.36 1.55 4.68
N PRO A 122 -16.10 2.39 3.92
CA PRO A 122 -16.06 2.30 2.46
C PRO A 122 -14.68 2.64 1.90
N GLY A 123 -13.91 3.54 2.53
CA GLY A 123 -12.55 3.87 2.13
C GLY A 123 -11.62 2.66 2.19
N VAL A 124 -11.61 1.93 3.30
CA VAL A 124 -10.81 0.72 3.49
C VAL A 124 -11.25 -0.39 2.52
N LEU A 125 -12.56 -0.61 2.35
CA LEU A 125 -13.07 -1.63 1.43
C LEU A 125 -12.70 -1.34 -0.02
N LEU A 126 -12.84 -0.10 -0.47
CA LEU A 126 -12.43 0.32 -1.82
C LEU A 126 -10.92 0.20 -2.02
N LEU A 127 -10.13 0.60 -1.01
CA LEU A 127 -8.67 0.43 -1.08
C LEU A 127 -8.30 -1.05 -1.17
N ALA A 128 -8.88 -1.91 -0.34
CA ALA A 128 -8.64 -3.34 -0.37
C ALA A 128 -9.03 -3.95 -1.73
N ALA A 129 -10.21 -3.60 -2.26
CA ALA A 129 -10.64 -4.01 -3.60
C ALA A 129 -9.68 -3.53 -4.69
N GLY A 130 -9.23 -2.28 -4.63
CA GLY A 130 -8.22 -1.73 -5.53
C GLY A 130 -6.91 -2.50 -5.51
N LEU A 131 -6.43 -2.88 -4.31
CA LEU A 131 -5.20 -3.66 -4.13
C LEU A 131 -5.35 -5.10 -4.66
N VAL A 132 -6.51 -5.74 -4.46
CA VAL A 132 -6.81 -7.05 -5.03
C VAL A 132 -6.78 -7.00 -6.56
N LEU A 133 -7.43 -6.01 -7.16
CA LEU A 133 -7.45 -5.81 -8.60
C LEU A 133 -6.06 -5.45 -9.15
N LEU A 134 -5.27 -4.67 -8.41
CA LEU A 134 -3.87 -4.37 -8.74
C LEU A 134 -3.04 -5.66 -8.75
N ALA A 135 -3.15 -6.50 -7.73
CA ALA A 135 -2.45 -7.78 -7.68
C ALA A 135 -2.81 -8.66 -8.88
N VAL A 136 -4.10 -8.76 -9.23
CA VAL A 136 -4.56 -9.49 -10.42
C VAL A 136 -3.97 -8.91 -11.71
N ALA A 137 -3.97 -7.59 -11.87
CA ALA A 137 -3.41 -6.92 -13.04
C ALA A 137 -1.90 -7.19 -13.19
N VAL A 138 -1.17 -7.11 -12.07
CA VAL A 138 0.29 -7.33 -12.01
C VAL A 138 0.66 -8.81 -12.27
N ILE A 139 -0.16 -9.78 -11.78
CA ILE A 139 -0.01 -11.21 -12.06
C ILE A 139 -0.18 -11.45 -13.57
N ARG A 140 -1.27 -10.96 -14.15
CA ARG A 140 -1.57 -11.13 -15.58
C ARG A 140 -0.49 -10.54 -16.48
N ALA A 141 0.02 -9.38 -16.12
CA ALA A 141 1.10 -8.70 -16.84
C ALA A 141 2.49 -9.31 -16.55
N ARG A 142 2.61 -10.25 -15.61
CA ARG A 142 3.88 -10.86 -15.16
C ARG A 142 4.95 -9.81 -14.80
N VAL A 143 4.52 -8.68 -14.22
CA VAL A 143 5.42 -7.58 -13.82
C VAL A 143 6.36 -8.04 -12.72
N VAL A 144 5.85 -8.80 -11.75
CA VAL A 144 6.61 -9.36 -10.62
C VAL A 144 6.36 -10.87 -10.50
N PRO A 145 7.16 -11.61 -9.70
CA PRO A 145 6.88 -13.01 -9.41
C PRO A 145 5.50 -13.21 -8.80
N VAL A 146 4.83 -14.30 -9.14
CA VAL A 146 3.48 -14.63 -8.67
C VAL A 146 3.40 -14.63 -7.14
N TRP A 147 4.43 -15.13 -6.45
CA TRP A 147 4.46 -15.19 -4.99
C TRP A 147 4.43 -13.77 -4.35
N CYS A 148 5.09 -12.76 -4.95
CA CYS A 148 5.00 -11.37 -4.46
C CYS A 148 3.57 -10.84 -4.55
N SER A 149 2.90 -11.09 -5.67
CA SER A 149 1.51 -10.66 -5.87
C SER A 149 0.57 -11.43 -4.95
N ALA A 150 0.83 -12.72 -4.69
CA ALA A 150 0.04 -13.51 -3.75
C ALA A 150 0.18 -12.98 -2.30
N LEU A 151 1.39 -12.58 -1.89
CA LEU A 151 1.61 -11.95 -0.60
C LEU A 151 0.90 -10.60 -0.49
N LEU A 152 0.97 -9.77 -1.55
CA LEU A 152 0.21 -8.51 -1.59
C LEU A 152 -1.29 -8.75 -1.47
N LEU A 153 -1.80 -9.73 -2.20
CA LEU A 153 -3.22 -10.10 -2.13
C LEU A 153 -3.61 -10.54 -0.72
N ALA A 154 -2.85 -11.45 -0.11
CA ALA A 154 -3.12 -11.93 1.23
C ALA A 154 -3.08 -10.79 2.26
N SER A 155 -2.07 -9.91 2.18
CA SER A 155 -1.93 -8.78 3.10
C SER A 155 -3.05 -7.74 2.93
N ALA A 156 -3.51 -7.50 1.69
CA ALA A 156 -4.63 -6.60 1.42
C ALA A 156 -5.95 -7.12 1.99
N LEU A 157 -6.16 -8.44 1.99
CA LEU A 157 -7.36 -9.07 2.57
C LEU A 157 -7.40 -8.99 4.11
N VAL A 158 -6.25 -8.86 4.76
CA VAL A 158 -6.16 -8.69 6.22
C VAL A 158 -6.37 -7.24 6.65
N LEU A 159 -6.10 -6.28 5.76
CA LEU A 159 -6.16 -4.84 6.05
C LEU A 159 -7.51 -4.37 6.65
N PRO A 160 -8.69 -4.81 6.17
CA PRO A 160 -9.97 -4.39 6.73
C PRO A 160 -10.21 -4.83 8.18
N PHE A 161 -9.45 -5.79 8.69
CA PHE A 161 -9.54 -6.25 10.08
C PHE A 161 -8.60 -5.49 11.03
N ALA A 162 -7.72 -4.65 10.48
CA ALA A 162 -6.89 -3.76 11.26
C ALA A 162 -7.76 -2.65 11.88
N ASN A 163 -7.49 -2.34 13.13
CA ASN A 163 -8.18 -1.28 13.84
C ASN A 163 -7.15 -0.41 14.57
N GLU A 164 -7.12 0.87 14.22
CA GLU A 164 -6.19 1.83 14.80
C GLU A 164 -6.43 2.12 16.29
N GLN A 165 -7.66 1.92 16.78
CA GLN A 165 -8.00 2.17 18.17
C GLN A 165 -7.42 1.10 19.11
N THR A 166 -7.05 -0.07 18.60
CA THR A 166 -6.57 -1.21 19.37
C THR A 166 -5.23 -1.75 18.87
N SER A 167 -4.71 -2.78 19.54
CA SER A 167 -3.53 -3.53 19.08
C SER A 167 -3.75 -4.23 17.73
N ARG A 168 -5.00 -4.31 17.22
CA ARG A 168 -5.31 -4.85 15.90
C ARG A 168 -4.68 -4.04 14.75
N ILE A 169 -4.18 -2.83 15.00
CA ILE A 169 -3.35 -2.08 14.04
C ILE A 169 -2.14 -2.91 13.56
N LEU A 170 -1.63 -3.82 14.39
CA LEU A 170 -0.52 -4.70 14.01
C LEU A 170 -0.89 -5.69 12.91
N LEU A 171 -2.19 -5.94 12.64
CA LEU A 171 -2.64 -6.72 11.48
C LEU A 171 -2.30 -6.04 10.14
N ALA A 172 -2.02 -4.74 10.16
CA ALA A 172 -1.56 -3.99 8.99
C ALA A 172 -0.04 -4.08 8.76
N VAL A 173 0.75 -4.63 9.70
CA VAL A 173 2.21 -4.80 9.55
C VAL A 173 2.56 -5.70 8.35
N PRO A 174 1.94 -6.88 8.14
CA PRO A 174 2.22 -7.72 6.98
C PRO A 174 2.07 -6.99 5.66
N PHE A 175 1.11 -6.07 5.55
CA PHE A 175 0.93 -5.25 4.35
C PHE A 175 2.17 -4.41 4.06
N GLY A 176 2.69 -3.66 5.03
CA GLY A 176 3.92 -2.87 4.86
C GLY A 176 5.13 -3.74 4.52
N VAL A 177 5.31 -4.88 5.21
CA VAL A 177 6.41 -5.81 4.94
C VAL A 177 6.32 -6.37 3.51
N CYS A 178 5.14 -6.76 3.03
CA CYS A 178 4.95 -7.26 1.67
C CYS A 178 5.33 -6.21 0.61
N TRP A 179 4.95 -4.95 0.82
CA TRP A 179 5.35 -3.86 -0.07
C TRP A 179 6.86 -3.61 -0.04
N ALA A 180 7.50 -3.64 1.13
CA ALA A 180 8.94 -3.50 1.23
C ALA A 180 9.68 -4.63 0.51
N LEU A 181 9.24 -5.89 0.67
CA LEU A 181 9.77 -7.04 -0.05
C LEU A 181 9.59 -6.92 -1.56
N LEU A 182 8.41 -6.49 -2.02
CA LEU A 182 8.17 -6.21 -3.44
C LEU A 182 9.17 -5.17 -3.96
N GLY A 183 9.41 -4.10 -3.21
CA GLY A 183 10.40 -3.09 -3.55
C GLY A 183 11.80 -3.68 -3.75
N VAL A 184 12.25 -4.52 -2.83
CA VAL A 184 13.55 -5.22 -2.94
C VAL A 184 13.61 -6.10 -4.19
N VAL A 185 12.56 -6.85 -4.47
CA VAL A 185 12.49 -7.74 -5.65
C VAL A 185 12.55 -6.94 -6.95
N VAL A 186 11.79 -5.85 -7.04
CA VAL A 186 11.80 -4.98 -8.23
C VAL A 186 13.16 -4.33 -8.44
N LEU A 187 13.83 -3.86 -7.38
CA LEU A 187 15.16 -3.25 -7.47
C LEU A 187 16.26 -4.23 -7.89
N ARG A 188 16.16 -5.51 -7.49
CA ARG A 188 17.17 -6.53 -7.81
C ARG A 188 17.07 -7.07 -9.26
N ARG A 189 15.91 -6.99 -9.91
CA ARG A 189 15.69 -7.53 -11.26
C ARG A 189 16.55 -6.91 -12.37
N PRO A 190 16.81 -5.60 -12.43
CA PRO A 190 17.65 -5.02 -13.46
C PRO A 190 19.09 -5.56 -13.46
N ALA A 191 19.62 -5.92 -12.28
CA ALA A 191 20.95 -6.43 -12.13
C ALA A 191 21.12 -7.88 -12.66
N ALA A 192 20.07 -8.70 -12.58
CA ALA A 192 20.11 -10.07 -13.07
C ALA A 192 20.12 -10.14 -14.60
N VAL A 193 19.27 -9.35 -15.27
CA VAL A 193 19.18 -9.27 -16.75
C VAL A 193 20.49 -8.75 -17.36
N GLN A 194 21.17 -7.83 -16.69
CA GLN A 194 22.46 -7.32 -17.18
C GLN A 194 23.59 -8.34 -17.05
N ARG A 195 23.60 -9.17 -16.01
CA ARG A 195 24.61 -10.24 -15.83
C ARG A 195 24.50 -11.30 -16.92
N GLU A 196 23.28 -11.69 -17.27
CA GLU A 196 23.04 -12.69 -18.32
C GLU A 196 23.47 -12.15 -19.71
N ALA A 197 23.21 -10.86 -20.00
CA ALA A 197 23.64 -10.22 -21.23
C ALA A 197 25.17 -10.13 -21.37
N HIS A 198 25.88 -9.89 -20.27
CA HIS A 198 27.36 -9.84 -20.26
C HIS A 198 27.98 -11.25 -20.32
N ALA A 199 27.36 -12.25 -19.71
CA ALA A 199 27.83 -13.63 -19.77
C ALA A 199 27.68 -14.22 -21.18
N GLY A 200 26.62 -13.88 -21.92
CA GLY A 200 26.40 -14.33 -23.29
C GLY A 200 27.31 -13.66 -24.33
N ALA A 201 27.79 -12.43 -24.06
CA ALA A 201 28.68 -11.70 -24.95
C ALA A 201 30.16 -12.15 -24.86
N GLY A 202 30.55 -12.85 -23.77
CA GLY A 202 31.92 -13.33 -23.57
C GLY A 202 32.21 -14.73 -24.14
N THR A 203 31.22 -15.39 -24.77
CA THR A 203 31.33 -16.75 -25.32
C THR A 203 31.36 -16.80 -26.87
N MET A 204 31.48 -15.67 -27.54
CA MET A 204 31.74 -15.54 -28.98
C MET A 204 33.17 -15.09 -29.21
#